data_a1d5a237576a3d79cfad78cfcf5831e8
#
_entry.id   a1d5a237576a3d79cfad78cfcf5831e8
#
_cell.length_a   1.000
_cell.length_b   1.000
_cell.length_c   1.000
_cell.angle_alpha   90.00
_cell.angle_beta   90.00
_cell.angle_gamma   90.00
#
_symmetry.space_group_name_H-M   'P 1'
#
loop_
_entity.id
_entity.type
_entity.pdbx_description
1 polymer ?
#
loop_
_entity_poly.entity_id
_entity_poly.type
_entity_poly.pdbx_seq_one_letter_code
_entity_poly.pdbx_strand_id
1 'polypeptide(L)'
;MIVKSPFDIIGQLGKEKFDDISNMDKKRHAFIVNRMLSRALPEVSFNMTHMKVCPESTVDFWNQAFLDMNKTGQGMRMLGYIRKVLRISMAGAKKKAKSKVDKDIAKSFMQISKMGTKEFDVLLQYYEKDLIKYLKKFSKMLKTTKV
;
A
#
# COMPACT_ATOMS: atom_id res chain seq x y z
N MET A 1 -13.43 2.53 -19.96
CA MET A 1 -12.44 1.66 -19.28
C MET A 1 -13.10 1.00 -18.08
N ILE A 2 -12.86 -0.29 -17.83
CA ILE A 2 -13.40 -0.98 -16.62
C ILE A 2 -12.41 -0.77 -15.49
N VAL A 3 -12.85 -0.05 -14.44
CA VAL A 3 -12.05 0.19 -13.22
C VAL A 3 -12.41 -0.88 -12.19
N LYS A 4 -11.46 -1.75 -11.87
CA LYS A 4 -11.63 -2.82 -10.88
C LYS A 4 -11.09 -2.43 -9.50
N SER A 5 -10.14 -1.49 -9.46
CA SER A 5 -9.45 -1.10 -8.24
C SER A 5 -9.04 0.37 -8.23
N PRO A 6 -8.81 0.98 -7.05
CA PRO A 6 -8.28 2.34 -6.94
C PRO A 6 -6.92 2.52 -7.65
N PHE A 7 -6.15 1.45 -7.79
CA PHE A 7 -4.85 1.46 -8.47
C PHE A 7 -4.97 1.69 -9.97
N ASP A 8 -6.07 1.24 -10.58
CA ASP A 8 -6.35 1.48 -11.99
C ASP A 8 -6.50 2.98 -12.24
N ILE A 9 -7.19 3.70 -11.34
CA ILE A 9 -7.34 5.15 -11.39
C ILE A 9 -5.99 5.83 -11.23
N ILE A 10 -5.23 5.47 -10.18
CA ILE A 10 -3.90 6.04 -9.91
C ILE A 10 -2.95 5.82 -11.10
N GLY A 11 -3.03 4.67 -11.74
CA GLY A 11 -2.24 4.36 -12.93
C GLY A 11 -2.58 5.19 -14.17
N GLN A 12 -3.76 5.82 -14.21
CA GLN A 12 -4.21 6.67 -15.32
C GLN A 12 -4.09 8.17 -15.04
N LEU A 13 -3.79 8.59 -13.80
CA LEU A 13 -3.60 10.00 -13.47
C LEU A 13 -2.55 10.66 -14.38
N GLY A 14 -2.92 11.79 -14.97
CA GLY A 14 -2.06 12.53 -15.89
C GLY A 14 -1.91 11.91 -17.29
N LYS A 15 -2.79 10.98 -17.67
CA LYS A 15 -2.80 10.33 -18.99
C LYS A 15 -4.13 10.55 -19.72
N GLU A 16 -4.10 10.45 -21.04
CA GLU A 16 -5.30 10.62 -21.89
C GLU A 16 -6.45 9.66 -21.55
N LYS A 17 -6.14 8.43 -21.16
CA LYS A 17 -7.15 7.43 -20.79
C LYS A 17 -7.88 7.71 -19.48
N PHE A 18 -7.51 8.76 -18.76
CA PHE A 18 -8.21 9.16 -17.54
C PHE A 18 -9.65 9.59 -17.82
N ASP A 19 -9.89 10.22 -18.97
CA ASP A 19 -11.22 10.71 -19.35
C ASP A 19 -12.21 9.57 -19.63
N ASP A 20 -11.73 8.37 -19.90
CA ASP A 20 -12.54 7.15 -20.07
C ASP A 20 -13.08 6.60 -18.73
N ILE A 21 -12.66 7.15 -17.58
CA ILE A 21 -13.10 6.70 -16.26
C ILE A 21 -14.44 7.32 -15.92
N SER A 22 -15.44 6.48 -15.63
CA SER A 22 -16.77 6.95 -15.26
C SER A 22 -16.78 7.73 -13.93
N ASN A 23 -17.67 8.71 -13.81
CA ASN A 23 -17.84 9.47 -12.55
C ASN A 23 -18.23 8.56 -11.37
N MET A 24 -18.96 7.48 -11.66
CA MET A 24 -19.32 6.50 -10.63
C MET A 24 -18.09 5.76 -10.08
N ASP A 25 -17.15 5.39 -10.95
CA ASP A 25 -15.90 4.75 -10.51
C ASP A 25 -15.01 5.73 -9.75
N LYS A 26 -14.91 6.97 -10.22
CA LYS A 26 -14.20 8.04 -9.51
C LYS A 26 -14.78 8.23 -8.11
N LYS A 27 -16.09 8.34 -7.97
CA LYS A 27 -16.79 8.49 -6.69
C LYS A 27 -16.53 7.29 -5.75
N ARG A 28 -16.63 6.07 -6.28
CA ARG A 28 -16.43 4.83 -5.50
C ARG A 28 -15.03 4.74 -4.90
N HIS A 29 -14.01 5.16 -5.64
CA HIS A 29 -12.62 4.96 -5.25
C HIS A 29 -11.94 6.23 -4.71
N ALA A 30 -12.58 7.39 -4.74
CA ALA A 30 -12.01 8.69 -4.37
C ALA A 30 -11.32 8.70 -3.00
N PHE A 31 -11.96 8.13 -1.98
CA PHE A 31 -11.41 8.10 -0.62
C PHE A 31 -10.07 7.34 -0.56
N ILE A 32 -10.01 6.18 -1.22
CA ILE A 32 -8.79 5.35 -1.21
C ILE A 32 -7.70 5.99 -2.06
N VAL A 33 -8.05 6.53 -3.23
CA VAL A 33 -7.12 7.28 -4.10
C VAL A 33 -6.52 8.45 -3.33
N ASN A 34 -7.34 9.27 -2.69
CA ASN A 34 -6.87 10.41 -1.90
C ASN A 34 -6.00 9.96 -0.74
N ARG A 35 -6.38 8.92 -0.01
CA ARG A 35 -5.60 8.39 1.11
C ARG A 35 -4.23 7.83 0.67
N MET A 36 -4.15 7.24 -0.52
CA MET A 36 -2.88 6.74 -1.06
C MET A 36 -1.97 7.88 -1.49
N LEU A 37 -2.51 8.88 -2.18
CA LEU A 37 -1.75 10.04 -2.63
C LEU A 37 -1.35 10.94 -1.46
N SER A 38 -2.12 10.97 -0.37
CA SER A 38 -1.78 11.70 0.85
C SER A 38 -0.48 11.26 1.51
N ARG A 39 -0.05 10.03 1.28
CA ARG A 39 1.25 9.55 1.78
C ARG A 39 2.42 10.23 1.09
N ALA A 40 2.25 10.59 -0.18
CA ALA A 40 3.28 11.27 -0.96
C ALA A 40 3.18 12.80 -0.85
N LEU A 41 1.95 13.32 -0.73
CA LEU A 41 1.64 14.75 -0.68
C LEU A 41 0.62 15.05 0.44
N PRO A 42 1.04 14.95 1.72
CA PRO A 42 0.11 15.07 2.86
C PRO A 42 -0.55 16.45 2.95
N GLU A 43 0.15 17.52 2.63
CA GLU A 43 -0.37 18.89 2.69
C GLU A 43 -1.52 19.11 1.72
N VAL A 44 -1.39 18.59 0.49
CA VAL A 44 -2.44 18.70 -0.53
C VAL A 44 -3.68 17.91 -0.11
N SER A 45 -3.51 16.69 0.39
CA SER A 45 -4.59 15.84 0.85
C SER A 45 -5.34 16.43 2.04
N PHE A 46 -4.63 17.04 2.98
CA PHE A 46 -5.23 17.72 4.13
C PHE A 46 -6.17 18.84 3.69
N ASN A 47 -5.71 19.70 2.80
CA ASN A 47 -6.52 20.80 2.28
C ASN A 47 -7.79 20.30 1.57
N MET A 48 -7.69 19.26 0.77
CA MET A 48 -8.83 18.68 0.07
C MET A 48 -9.88 18.09 1.01
N THR A 49 -9.46 17.42 2.06
CA THR A 49 -10.36 16.84 3.07
C THR A 49 -11.14 17.93 3.81
N HIS A 50 -10.53 19.07 4.08
CA HIS A 50 -11.16 20.20 4.78
C HIS A 50 -12.09 21.02 3.89
N MET A 51 -11.84 21.07 2.58
CA MET A 51 -12.67 21.85 1.64
C MET A 51 -14.02 21.22 1.30
N LYS A 52 -14.37 20.05 1.83
CA LYS A 52 -15.60 19.31 1.54
C LYS A 52 -15.87 19.15 0.04
N VAL A 53 -14.82 18.89 -0.72
CA VAL A 53 -14.90 18.65 -2.16
C VAL A 53 -15.65 17.34 -2.43
N CYS A 54 -16.49 17.33 -3.46
CA CYS A 54 -17.18 16.10 -3.84
C CYS A 54 -16.17 15.02 -4.29
N PRO A 55 -16.48 13.74 -4.06
CA PRO A 55 -15.53 12.64 -4.28
C PRO A 55 -14.93 12.58 -5.68
N GLU A 56 -15.76 12.72 -6.72
CA GLU A 56 -15.34 12.72 -8.11
C GLU A 56 -14.39 13.89 -8.42
N SER A 57 -14.71 15.10 -7.94
CA SER A 57 -13.84 16.27 -8.11
C SER A 57 -12.50 16.13 -7.42
N THR A 58 -12.42 15.35 -6.33
CA THR A 58 -11.14 15.03 -5.69
C THR A 58 -10.24 14.25 -6.63
N VAL A 59 -10.79 13.28 -7.36
CA VAL A 59 -10.03 12.48 -8.32
C VAL A 59 -9.62 13.31 -9.53
N ASP A 60 -10.51 14.17 -10.02
CA ASP A 60 -10.22 15.09 -11.14
C ASP A 60 -9.15 16.11 -10.78
N PHE A 61 -9.14 16.61 -9.54
CA PHE A 61 -8.09 17.47 -9.03
C PHE A 61 -6.73 16.77 -9.06
N TRP A 62 -6.65 15.53 -8.58
CA TRP A 62 -5.41 14.77 -8.63
C TRP A 62 -4.94 14.54 -10.07
N ASN A 63 -5.87 14.28 -10.99
CA ASN A 63 -5.53 14.16 -12.41
C ASN A 63 -4.93 15.46 -12.95
N GLN A 64 -5.56 16.61 -12.65
CA GLN A 64 -5.05 17.92 -13.09
C GLN A 64 -3.68 18.21 -12.48
N ALA A 65 -3.48 17.92 -11.19
CA ALA A 65 -2.19 18.08 -10.53
C ALA A 65 -1.08 17.26 -11.22
N PHE A 66 -1.39 16.01 -11.62
CA PHE A 66 -0.44 15.16 -12.35
C PHE A 66 -0.16 15.68 -13.77
N LEU A 67 -1.19 16.21 -14.46
CA LEU A 67 -1.00 16.85 -15.76
C LEU A 67 -0.09 18.08 -15.66
N ASP A 68 -0.27 18.92 -14.65
CA ASP A 68 0.56 20.11 -14.44
C ASP A 68 1.99 19.75 -14.05
N MET A 69 2.17 18.72 -13.23
CA MET A 69 3.50 18.20 -12.91
C MET A 69 4.23 17.64 -14.15
N ASN A 70 3.52 17.06 -15.10
CA ASN A 70 4.13 16.55 -16.34
C ASN A 70 4.69 17.68 -17.24
N LYS A 71 4.23 18.93 -17.08
CA LYS A 71 4.68 20.06 -17.89
C LYS A 71 6.04 20.64 -17.48
N THR A 72 6.51 20.32 -16.28
CA THR A 72 7.75 20.89 -15.74
C THR A 72 8.75 19.79 -15.37
N GLY A 73 10.04 20.04 -15.55
CA GLY A 73 11.10 19.10 -15.18
C GLY A 73 11.12 18.78 -13.68
N GLN A 74 10.80 19.75 -12.83
CA GLN A 74 10.67 19.56 -11.38
C GLN A 74 9.45 18.70 -11.04
N GLY A 75 8.32 18.95 -11.70
CA GLY A 75 7.11 18.14 -11.55
C GLY A 75 7.31 16.68 -11.98
N MET A 76 8.04 16.42 -13.06
CA MET A 76 8.39 15.06 -13.49
C MET A 76 9.22 14.31 -12.44
N ARG A 77 10.15 15.01 -11.76
CA ARG A 77 10.90 14.42 -10.62
C ARG A 77 9.98 14.07 -9.46
N MET A 78 9.04 14.96 -9.14
CA MET A 78 8.03 14.73 -8.10
C MET A 78 7.14 13.55 -8.45
N LEU A 79 6.67 13.42 -9.69
CA LEU A 79 5.91 12.25 -10.15
C LEU A 79 6.69 10.95 -10.02
N GLY A 80 7.99 10.98 -10.32
CA GLY A 80 8.88 9.84 -10.10
C GLY A 80 8.94 9.43 -8.63
N TYR A 81 9.04 10.39 -7.73
CA TYR A 81 8.99 10.17 -6.29
C TYR A 81 7.64 9.58 -5.83
N ILE A 82 6.54 10.17 -6.25
CA ILE A 82 5.18 9.69 -5.92
C ILE A 82 5.00 8.25 -6.38
N ARG A 83 5.37 7.93 -7.61
CA ARG A 83 5.31 6.55 -8.15
C ARG A 83 6.17 5.57 -7.34
N LYS A 84 7.34 6.00 -6.87
CA LYS A 84 8.20 5.18 -6.03
C LYS A 84 7.55 4.89 -4.67
N VAL A 85 6.99 5.90 -4.02
CA VAL A 85 6.28 5.77 -2.74
C VAL A 85 5.08 4.83 -2.88
N LEU A 86 4.26 5.00 -3.93
CA LEU A 86 3.12 4.14 -4.20
C LEU A 86 3.53 2.70 -4.48
N ARG A 87 4.61 2.46 -5.25
CA ARG A 87 5.14 1.11 -5.51
C ARG A 87 5.61 0.44 -4.22
N ILE A 88 6.27 1.16 -3.34
CA ILE A 88 6.69 0.63 -2.02
C ILE A 88 5.46 0.23 -1.20
N SER A 89 4.42 1.06 -1.20
CA SER A 89 3.16 0.77 -0.52
C SER A 89 2.47 -0.46 -1.09
N MET A 90 2.45 -0.60 -2.43
CA MET A 90 1.87 -1.76 -3.12
C MET A 90 2.69 -3.03 -2.92
N ALA A 91 4.03 -2.93 -2.96
CA ALA A 91 4.93 -4.04 -2.71
C ALA A 91 4.80 -4.55 -1.26
N GLY A 92 4.56 -3.67 -0.30
CA GLY A 92 4.26 -4.03 1.09
C GLY A 92 2.96 -4.84 1.22
N ALA A 93 1.93 -4.48 0.46
CA ALA A 93 0.67 -5.23 0.42
C ALA A 93 0.82 -6.61 -0.26
N LYS A 94 1.65 -6.72 -1.30
CA LYS A 94 1.96 -8.00 -1.98
C LYS A 94 2.91 -8.87 -1.15
N LYS A 95 3.82 -8.29 -0.36
CA LYS A 95 4.72 -9.04 0.55
C LYS A 95 3.97 -9.70 1.70
N LYS A 96 2.82 -9.15 2.14
CA LYS A 96 1.96 -9.83 3.11
C LYS A 96 1.39 -11.15 2.58
N ALA A 97 1.29 -11.34 1.26
CA ALA A 97 0.80 -12.56 0.64
C ALA A 97 1.85 -13.67 0.49
N LYS A 98 3.14 -13.37 0.70
CA LYS A 98 4.25 -14.33 0.68
C LYS A 98 5.10 -14.17 1.94
N SER A 99 4.54 -14.51 3.10
CA SER A 99 5.37 -14.68 4.28
C SER A 99 6.34 -15.82 3.99
N LYS A 100 7.64 -15.52 3.99
CA LYS A 100 8.73 -16.53 3.91
C LYS A 100 8.80 -17.39 5.19
N VAL A 101 7.78 -17.32 6.01
CA VAL A 101 7.68 -18.05 7.27
C VAL A 101 6.89 -19.31 6.99
N ASP A 102 7.50 -20.44 7.30
CA ASP A 102 6.86 -21.73 7.29
C ASP A 102 5.65 -21.69 8.25
N LYS A 103 4.44 -21.99 7.73
CA LYS A 103 3.20 -21.91 8.49
C LYS A 103 3.17 -22.85 9.70
N ASP A 104 3.82 -23.99 9.58
CA ASP A 104 3.83 -24.97 10.66
C ASP A 104 4.77 -24.56 11.79
N ILE A 105 5.90 -23.95 11.44
CA ILE A 105 6.84 -23.35 12.40
C ILE A 105 6.18 -22.17 13.12
N ALA A 106 5.49 -21.30 12.38
CA ALA A 106 4.77 -20.17 12.95
C ALA A 106 3.67 -20.62 13.93
N LYS A 107 2.89 -21.65 13.58
CA LYS A 107 1.89 -22.22 14.48
C LYS A 107 2.49 -22.81 15.75
N SER A 108 3.55 -23.60 15.61
CA SER A 108 4.26 -24.17 16.76
C SER A 108 4.86 -23.09 17.67
N PHE A 109 5.42 -22.04 17.09
CA PHE A 109 5.91 -20.89 17.84
C PHE A 109 4.81 -20.15 18.60
N MET A 110 3.68 -19.87 17.96
CA MET A 110 2.52 -19.23 18.58
C MET A 110 1.95 -20.09 19.73
N GLN A 111 1.88 -21.39 19.55
CA GLN A 111 1.40 -22.30 20.60
C GLN A 111 2.32 -22.32 21.85
N ILE A 112 3.63 -22.41 21.63
CA ILE A 112 4.60 -22.47 22.72
C ILE A 112 4.70 -21.12 23.46
N SER A 113 4.67 -20.01 22.71
CA SER A 113 4.71 -18.67 23.28
C SER A 113 3.35 -18.17 23.77
N LYS A 114 2.28 -18.95 23.62
CA LYS A 114 0.90 -18.58 23.94
C LYS A 114 0.45 -17.27 23.31
N MET A 115 0.94 -17.01 22.11
CA MET A 115 0.73 -15.78 21.36
C MET A 115 -0.46 -15.93 20.41
N GLY A 116 -1.31 -14.92 20.33
CA GLY A 116 -2.42 -14.87 19.37
C GLY A 116 -1.95 -14.51 17.96
N THR A 117 -2.78 -14.85 16.96
CA THR A 117 -2.50 -14.53 15.54
C THR A 117 -2.31 -13.03 15.30
N LYS A 118 -3.09 -12.18 15.96
CA LYS A 118 -2.97 -10.71 15.85
C LYS A 118 -1.63 -10.19 16.37
N GLU A 119 -1.17 -10.73 17.49
CA GLU A 119 0.13 -10.37 18.09
C GLU A 119 1.29 -10.83 17.21
N PHE A 120 1.18 -12.02 16.63
CA PHE A 120 2.16 -12.54 15.68
C PHE A 120 2.22 -11.67 14.41
N ASP A 121 1.08 -11.22 13.88
CA ASP A 121 1.01 -10.34 12.72
C ASP A 121 1.67 -8.97 13.02
N VAL A 122 1.50 -8.45 14.22
CA VAL A 122 2.16 -7.21 14.66
C VAL A 122 3.68 -7.40 14.72
N LEU A 123 4.16 -8.50 15.28
CA LEU A 123 5.60 -8.82 15.30
C LEU A 123 6.16 -8.97 13.89
N LEU A 124 5.43 -9.63 13.00
CA LEU A 124 5.83 -9.80 11.61
C LEU A 124 5.89 -8.44 10.87
N GLN A 125 4.99 -7.53 11.21
CA GLN A 125 4.94 -6.20 10.59
C GLN A 125 6.12 -5.31 10.99
N TYR A 126 6.50 -5.31 12.26
CA TYR A 126 7.50 -4.38 12.81
C TYR A 126 8.90 -5.00 12.93
N TYR A 127 8.99 -6.30 13.12
CA TYR A 127 10.25 -7.03 13.40
C TYR A 127 10.49 -8.20 12.45
N GLU A 128 10.05 -8.10 11.18
CA GLU A 128 10.09 -9.20 10.20
C GLU A 128 11.46 -9.90 10.13
N LYS A 129 12.55 -9.14 10.05
CA LYS A 129 13.90 -9.70 9.88
C LYS A 129 14.35 -10.48 11.11
N ASP A 130 14.10 -9.93 12.28
CA ASP A 130 14.51 -10.54 13.55
C ASP A 130 13.64 -11.75 13.87
N LEU A 131 12.33 -11.65 13.59
CA LEU A 131 11.40 -12.76 13.75
C LEU A 131 11.76 -13.94 12.84
N ILE A 132 12.07 -13.71 11.58
CA ILE A 132 12.50 -14.77 10.64
C ILE A 132 13.80 -15.42 11.13
N LYS A 133 14.76 -14.64 11.62
CA LYS A 133 16.02 -15.16 12.18
C LYS A 133 15.77 -16.03 13.41
N TYR A 134 14.87 -15.59 14.28
CA TYR A 134 14.47 -16.31 15.47
C TYR A 134 13.74 -17.62 15.13
N LEU A 135 12.78 -17.58 14.22
CA LEU A 135 12.04 -18.77 13.77
C LEU A 135 12.91 -19.82 13.10
N LYS A 136 13.96 -19.40 12.40
CA LYS A 136 14.99 -20.32 11.86
C LYS A 136 15.76 -21.04 12.96
N LYS A 137 16.13 -20.33 14.04
CA LYS A 137 16.79 -20.94 15.21
C LYS A 137 15.83 -21.90 15.91
N PHE A 138 14.57 -21.48 16.12
CA PHE A 138 13.54 -22.27 16.75
C PHE A 138 13.25 -23.57 15.97
N SER A 139 13.19 -23.50 14.64
CA SER A 139 13.05 -24.69 13.78
C SER A 139 14.19 -25.70 13.94
N LYS A 140 15.43 -25.21 14.11
CA LYS A 140 16.58 -26.10 14.37
C LYS A 140 16.48 -26.76 15.74
N MET A 141 16.02 -26.03 16.76
CA MET A 141 15.82 -26.58 18.11
C MET A 141 14.72 -27.68 18.11
N LEU A 142 13.61 -27.46 17.42
CA LEU A 142 12.56 -28.45 17.29
C LEU A 142 13.01 -29.76 16.62
N LYS A 143 13.97 -29.68 15.68
CA LYS A 143 14.53 -30.86 15.01
C LYS A 143 15.47 -31.62 15.90
N THR A 144 16.19 -30.96 16.82
CA THR A 144 17.12 -31.60 17.77
C THR A 144 16.41 -32.24 18.96
N THR A 145 15.18 -31.81 19.27
CA THR A 145 14.39 -32.35 20.41
C THR A 145 13.53 -33.56 20.02
N LYS A 146 13.54 -33.93 18.72
CA LYS A 146 12.83 -35.13 18.19
C LYS A 146 13.77 -36.32 18.04
N VAL A 147 14.68 -36.52 18.97
CA VAL A 147 15.49 -37.76 19.13
C VAL A 147 14.99 -38.52 20.33
#